data_b9d4873b11990f981b467599448a9ad1
#
_entry.id   b9d4873b11990f981b467599448a9ad1
#
_cell.length_a   1.000
_cell.length_b   1.000
_cell.length_c   1.000
_cell.angle_alpha   90.00
_cell.angle_beta   90.00
_cell.angle_gamma   90.00
#
_symmetry.space_group_name_H-M   'P 1'
#
loop_
_entity.id
_entity.type
_entity.pdbx_description
1 polymer ?
#
loop_
_entity_poly.entity_id
_entity_poly.type
_entity_poly.pdbx_seq_one_letter_code
_entity_poly.pdbx_strand_id
1 'polypeptide(L)'
;MEQPKISWQIKKISDSSYSTKTDYFAGIYAQSSSLELDIILWNNRYGIDTVEDLESFSISAIFQDLEDSSLLEYLTMKIDGSYITPSISKNVAVFTVPDSVVISGSANDGSTKATDNYIYITLTLDVPSVYKLKANDYKTLSLDIVNL
;
A
#
# COMPACT_ATOMS: atom_id res chain seq x y z
N MET A 1 9.86 0.45 -24.80
CA MET A 1 8.83 -0.20 -23.97
C MET A 1 8.22 0.86 -23.05
N GLU A 2 6.91 0.83 -22.87
CA GLU A 2 6.25 1.78 -21.99
C GLU A 2 6.62 1.54 -20.52
N GLN A 3 6.51 2.59 -19.72
CA GLN A 3 6.73 2.54 -18.29
C GLN A 3 5.74 1.57 -17.59
N PRO A 4 6.06 1.10 -16.38
CA PRO A 4 5.13 0.29 -15.59
C PRO A 4 3.78 0.98 -15.44
N LYS A 5 2.72 0.19 -15.49
CA LYS A 5 1.34 0.67 -15.31
C LYS A 5 0.83 0.18 -13.97
N ILE A 6 0.82 1.06 -12.99
CA ILE A 6 0.51 0.74 -11.61
C ILE A 6 -0.99 0.81 -11.34
N SER A 7 -1.49 -0.19 -10.65
CA SER A 7 -2.83 -0.15 -10.08
C SER A 7 -2.86 -0.85 -8.72
N TRP A 8 -3.85 -0.52 -7.93
CA TRP A 8 -3.99 -1.01 -6.56
C TRP A 8 -5.34 -1.69 -6.38
N GLN A 9 -5.35 -2.78 -5.64
CA GLN A 9 -6.57 -3.36 -5.08
C GLN A 9 -6.45 -3.33 -3.58
N ILE A 10 -7.44 -2.77 -2.91
CA ILE A 10 -7.41 -2.61 -1.46
C ILE A 10 -8.62 -3.32 -0.89
N LYS A 11 -8.37 -4.26 0.01
CA LYS A 11 -9.42 -5.02 0.67
C LYS A 11 -10.17 -4.11 1.64
N LYS A 12 -11.45 -3.97 1.42
CA LYS A 12 -12.30 -3.18 2.30
C LYS A 12 -12.47 -3.87 3.65
N ILE A 13 -12.39 -3.08 4.71
CA ILE A 13 -12.56 -3.57 6.06
C ILE A 13 -13.98 -4.08 6.29
N SER A 14 -14.98 -3.41 5.69
CA SER A 14 -16.38 -3.69 5.95
C SER A 14 -16.91 -4.98 5.33
N ASP A 15 -16.43 -5.37 4.14
CA ASP A 15 -17.00 -6.49 3.38
C ASP A 15 -15.97 -7.42 2.74
N SER A 16 -14.70 -7.20 3.02
CA SER A 16 -13.59 -7.99 2.47
C SER A 16 -13.46 -7.96 0.94
N SER A 17 -14.19 -7.08 0.26
CA SER A 17 -14.03 -6.89 -1.18
C SER A 17 -12.83 -5.99 -1.48
N TYR A 18 -12.30 -6.09 -2.72
CA TYR A 18 -11.20 -5.23 -3.15
C TYR A 18 -11.71 -4.04 -3.96
N SER A 19 -11.08 -2.88 -3.73
CA SER A 19 -11.28 -1.66 -4.51
C SER A 19 -10.11 -1.49 -5.47
N THR A 20 -10.36 -0.85 -6.63
CA THR A 20 -9.32 -0.56 -7.64
C THR A 20 -8.86 0.89 -7.61
N LYS A 21 -9.10 1.61 -6.54
CA LYS A 21 -8.68 3.01 -6.40
C LYS A 21 -7.22 3.12 -6.02
N THR A 22 -6.55 4.17 -6.52
CA THR A 22 -5.18 4.51 -6.12
C THR A 22 -5.11 5.14 -4.73
N ASP A 23 -6.16 5.87 -4.33
CA ASP A 23 -6.33 6.40 -2.99
C ASP A 23 -7.28 5.49 -2.21
N TYR A 24 -7.02 5.31 -0.92
CA TYR A 24 -7.88 4.47 -0.11
C TYR A 24 -8.03 4.99 1.31
N PHE A 25 -9.03 4.47 1.99
CA PHE A 25 -9.35 4.84 3.34
C PHE A 25 -8.92 3.74 4.31
N ALA A 26 -8.08 4.09 5.24
CA ALA A 26 -7.78 3.25 6.37
C ALA A 26 -8.78 3.60 7.48
N GLY A 27 -9.72 2.73 7.72
CA GLY A 27 -10.61 2.87 8.85
C GLY A 27 -9.88 2.46 10.12
N ILE A 28 -9.67 3.41 11.02
CA ILE A 28 -9.09 3.14 12.32
C ILE A 28 -10.23 3.16 13.34
N TYR A 29 -10.55 1.97 13.83
CA TYR A 29 -11.47 1.88 14.96
C TYR A 29 -10.64 2.10 16.22
N ALA A 30 -10.95 3.17 16.88
CA ALA A 30 -10.23 3.75 17.99
C ALA A 30 -9.86 2.82 19.12
N GLN A 31 -8.90 3.22 19.87
CA GLN A 31 -8.40 2.63 21.11
C GLN A 31 -7.38 1.52 20.91
N SER A 32 -6.13 1.91 20.72
CA SER A 32 -4.97 1.00 20.76
C SER A 32 -5.18 -0.31 20.00
N SER A 33 -5.86 -0.22 18.87
CA SER A 33 -6.04 -1.37 18.00
C SER A 33 -5.06 -1.33 16.85
N SER A 34 -4.56 -2.50 16.51
CA SER A 34 -3.81 -2.72 15.30
C SER A 34 -4.77 -2.77 14.12
N LEU A 35 -4.52 -1.98 13.09
CA LEU A 35 -5.27 -2.03 11.86
C LEU A 35 -4.41 -2.64 10.77
N GLU A 36 -4.93 -3.66 10.12
CA GLU A 36 -4.28 -4.27 8.96
C GLU A 36 -5.07 -3.98 7.69
N LEU A 37 -4.37 -3.55 6.65
CA LEU A 37 -4.93 -3.37 5.32
C LEU A 37 -4.20 -4.29 4.36
N ASP A 38 -4.95 -5.15 3.69
CA ASP A 38 -4.43 -6.03 2.66
C ASP A 38 -4.55 -5.34 1.30
N ILE A 39 -3.44 -5.28 0.59
CA ILE A 39 -3.31 -4.55 -0.66
C ILE A 39 -2.69 -5.47 -1.70
N ILE A 40 -3.18 -5.39 -2.93
CA ILE A 40 -2.52 -6.00 -4.09
C ILE A 40 -2.01 -4.87 -4.96
N LEU A 41 -0.70 -4.85 -5.18
CA LEU A 41 -0.05 -3.91 -6.09
C LEU A 41 0.21 -4.60 -7.41
N TRP A 42 -0.37 -4.06 -8.47
CA TRP A 42 -0.28 -4.59 -9.82
C TRP A 42 0.61 -3.75 -10.72
N ASN A 43 1.29 -4.43 -11.63
CA ASN A 43 1.87 -3.80 -12.81
C ASN A 43 1.16 -4.36 -14.06
N ASN A 44 0.69 -3.47 -14.91
CA ASN A 44 0.08 -3.81 -16.20
C ASN A 44 -1.14 -4.75 -16.11
N ARG A 45 -1.94 -4.63 -15.08
CA ARG A 45 -3.14 -5.47 -14.92
C ARG A 45 -4.06 -5.30 -16.13
N TYR A 46 -4.51 -6.42 -16.70
CA TYR A 46 -5.30 -6.50 -17.94
C TYR A 46 -4.55 -5.97 -19.17
N GLY A 47 -3.26 -5.78 -19.11
CA GLY A 47 -2.48 -5.26 -20.23
C GLY A 47 -2.40 -6.24 -21.38
N ILE A 48 -2.68 -5.77 -22.60
CA ILE A 48 -2.54 -6.54 -23.83
C ILE A 48 -1.10 -6.58 -24.29
N ASP A 49 -0.42 -5.45 -24.16
CA ASP A 49 0.98 -5.30 -24.50
C ASP A 49 1.87 -5.34 -23.25
N THR A 50 3.08 -5.85 -23.41
CA THR A 50 4.06 -5.87 -22.32
C THR A 50 4.63 -4.47 -22.08
N VAL A 51 4.76 -4.10 -20.80
CA VAL A 51 5.43 -2.87 -20.35
C VAL A 51 6.66 -3.22 -19.53
N GLU A 52 7.42 -2.23 -19.11
CA GLU A 52 8.58 -2.43 -18.24
C GLU A 52 8.17 -3.06 -16.91
N ASP A 53 9.05 -3.88 -16.36
CA ASP A 53 8.88 -4.41 -15.00
C ASP A 53 9.00 -3.28 -13.97
N LEU A 54 8.31 -3.42 -12.87
CA LEU A 54 8.48 -2.54 -11.72
C LEU A 54 9.50 -3.17 -10.78
N GLU A 55 10.63 -2.52 -10.63
CA GLU A 55 11.75 -2.97 -9.79
C GLU A 55 12.47 -1.78 -9.17
N SER A 56 13.21 -2.01 -8.10
CA SER A 56 14.00 -0.97 -7.40
C SER A 56 13.16 0.26 -7.08
N PHE A 57 12.05 0.06 -6.40
CA PHE A 57 11.08 1.12 -6.12
C PHE A 57 10.81 1.28 -4.62
N SER A 58 10.19 2.38 -4.28
CA SER A 58 9.70 2.67 -2.94
C SER A 58 8.21 3.01 -2.99
N ILE A 59 7.54 2.83 -1.87
CA ILE A 59 6.13 3.19 -1.73
C ILE A 59 6.04 4.32 -0.71
N SER A 60 5.43 5.43 -1.09
CA SER A 60 5.16 6.54 -0.19
C SER A 60 3.76 6.46 0.38
N ALA A 61 3.60 6.89 1.63
CA ALA A 61 2.32 6.96 2.32
C ALA A 61 2.16 8.34 2.95
N ILE A 62 1.02 8.97 2.70
CA ILE A 62 0.68 10.30 3.21
C ILE A 62 -0.73 10.26 3.76
N PHE A 63 -0.93 10.72 4.99
CA PHE A 63 -2.28 10.94 5.51
C PHE A 63 -2.88 12.20 4.90
N GLN A 64 -4.14 12.12 4.49
CA GLN A 64 -4.87 13.25 3.93
C GLN A 64 -4.97 14.40 4.93
N ASP A 65 -5.22 14.09 6.20
CA ASP A 65 -5.20 15.07 7.26
C ASP A 65 -3.78 15.14 7.83
N LEU A 66 -3.14 16.31 7.71
CA LEU A 66 -1.77 16.52 8.17
C LEU A 66 -1.62 16.36 9.68
N GLU A 67 -2.70 16.54 10.46
CA GLU A 67 -2.69 16.28 11.90
C GLU A 67 -2.41 14.82 12.22
N ASP A 68 -2.73 13.92 11.29
CA ASP A 68 -2.48 12.49 11.45
C ASP A 68 -1.05 12.08 11.13
N SER A 69 -0.19 13.00 10.70
CA SER A 69 1.19 12.70 10.30
C SER A 69 2.01 12.09 11.43
N SER A 70 1.68 12.38 12.69
CA SER A 70 2.32 11.77 13.85
C SER A 70 2.10 10.25 13.94
N LEU A 71 1.10 9.73 13.25
CA LEU A 71 0.80 8.29 13.21
C LEU A 71 1.68 7.54 12.21
N LEU A 72 2.37 8.24 11.30
CA LEU A 72 3.19 7.60 10.27
C LEU A 72 4.29 6.71 10.85
N GLU A 73 4.86 7.08 12.01
CA GLU A 73 5.90 6.30 12.67
C GLU A 73 5.42 4.93 13.16
N TYR A 74 4.10 4.74 13.26
CA TYR A 74 3.50 3.48 13.69
C TYR A 74 3.05 2.59 12.53
N LEU A 75 3.36 3.00 11.30
CA LEU A 75 3.10 2.18 10.11
C LEU A 75 4.22 1.17 9.90
N THR A 76 3.83 -0.04 9.55
CA THR A 76 4.75 -1.10 9.12
C THR A 76 4.18 -1.76 7.87
N MET A 77 5.04 -2.08 6.93
CA MET A 77 4.65 -2.76 5.70
C MET A 77 5.27 -4.15 5.65
N LYS A 78 4.48 -5.13 5.22
CA LYS A 78 4.95 -6.51 5.04
C LYS A 78 4.82 -6.90 3.57
N ILE A 79 5.92 -7.34 2.98
CA ILE A 79 5.99 -7.86 1.61
C ILE A 79 6.75 -9.18 1.64
N ASP A 80 6.13 -10.25 1.10
CA ASP A 80 6.74 -11.59 1.05
C ASP A 80 7.30 -12.06 2.40
N GLY A 81 6.58 -11.78 3.48
CA GLY A 81 6.99 -12.17 4.82
C GLY A 81 8.03 -11.25 5.47
N SER A 82 8.56 -10.28 4.75
CA SER A 82 9.53 -9.32 5.26
C SER A 82 8.85 -8.04 5.72
N TYR A 83 9.16 -7.60 6.94
CA TYR A 83 8.66 -6.36 7.49
C TYR A 83 9.57 -5.20 7.10
N ILE A 84 8.97 -4.10 6.67
CA ILE A 84 9.65 -2.88 6.27
C ILE A 84 9.15 -1.75 7.15
N THR A 85 10.07 -1.04 7.79
CA THR A 85 9.76 0.18 8.54
C THR A 85 9.96 1.40 7.64
N PRO A 86 9.17 2.46 7.80
CA PRO A 86 9.30 3.62 6.94
C PRO A 86 10.46 4.52 7.34
N SER A 87 10.97 5.24 6.35
CA SER A 87 11.76 6.44 6.57
C SER A 87 10.82 7.63 6.48
N ILE A 88 10.76 8.45 7.53
CA ILE A 88 9.79 9.54 7.63
C ILE A 88 10.49 10.87 7.46
N SER A 89 10.00 11.68 6.55
CA SER A 89 10.46 13.05 6.32
C SER A 89 9.24 13.94 6.17
N LYS A 90 9.12 14.93 7.07
CA LYS A 90 7.93 15.80 7.13
C LYS A 90 6.66 14.96 7.31
N ASN A 91 5.75 15.00 6.35
CA ASN A 91 4.45 14.34 6.41
C ASN A 91 4.38 13.10 5.52
N VAL A 92 5.53 12.55 5.14
CA VAL A 92 5.63 11.43 4.20
C VAL A 92 6.39 10.28 4.84
N ALA A 93 5.82 9.09 4.78
CA ALA A 93 6.51 7.83 5.10
C ALA A 93 6.90 7.15 3.79
N VAL A 94 8.16 6.75 3.66
CA VAL A 94 8.67 6.06 2.47
C VAL A 94 9.15 4.68 2.86
N PHE A 95 8.57 3.67 2.23
CA PHE A 95 8.94 2.27 2.42
C PHE A 95 9.81 1.84 1.24
N THR A 96 11.07 1.52 1.49
CA THR A 96 11.98 1.01 0.46
C THR A 96 11.72 -0.47 0.24
N VAL A 97 11.24 -0.83 -0.93
CA VAL A 97 10.95 -2.22 -1.27
C VAL A 97 12.26 -2.93 -1.61
N PRO A 98 12.49 -4.16 -1.09
CA PRO A 98 13.72 -4.90 -1.41
C PRO A 98 13.92 -5.09 -2.92
N ASP A 99 15.17 -5.00 -3.37
CA ASP A 99 15.51 -5.13 -4.81
C ASP A 99 15.16 -6.50 -5.40
N SER A 100 15.00 -7.51 -4.55
CA SER A 100 14.55 -8.84 -4.98
C SER A 100 13.09 -8.87 -5.41
N VAL A 101 12.31 -7.84 -5.08
CA VAL A 101 10.90 -7.76 -5.44
C VAL A 101 10.77 -7.12 -6.81
N VAL A 102 10.29 -7.90 -7.77
CA VAL A 102 10.06 -7.46 -9.15
C VAL A 102 8.62 -7.79 -9.52
N ILE A 103 7.89 -6.81 -10.03
CA ILE A 103 6.54 -7.01 -10.52
C ILE A 103 6.56 -6.93 -12.04
N SER A 104 6.32 -8.06 -12.68
CA SER A 104 6.40 -8.18 -14.14
C SER A 104 5.41 -7.25 -14.84
N GLY A 105 5.86 -6.65 -15.96
CA GLY A 105 5.01 -5.88 -16.86
C GLY A 105 4.42 -6.70 -18.00
N SER A 106 4.48 -8.03 -17.95
CA SER A 106 3.97 -8.89 -19.02
C SER A 106 2.46 -8.75 -19.24
N ALA A 107 2.01 -9.03 -20.46
CA ALA A 107 0.59 -9.09 -20.78
C ALA A 107 -0.11 -10.16 -19.94
N ASN A 108 -1.33 -9.89 -19.50
CA ASN A 108 -2.07 -10.79 -18.61
C ASN A 108 -3.59 -10.54 -18.69
N ASP A 109 -4.36 -11.47 -18.13
CA ASP A 109 -5.82 -11.38 -18.11
C ASP A 109 -6.40 -10.64 -16.89
N GLY A 110 -5.53 -10.12 -16.01
CA GLY A 110 -5.93 -9.40 -14.81
C GLY A 110 -6.45 -10.28 -13.68
N SER A 111 -6.42 -11.60 -13.84
CA SER A 111 -6.77 -12.53 -12.76
C SER A 111 -5.55 -12.82 -11.89
N THR A 112 -5.79 -13.27 -10.67
CA THR A 112 -4.71 -13.63 -9.73
C THR A 112 -3.90 -14.86 -10.17
N LYS A 113 -4.26 -15.48 -11.30
CA LYS A 113 -3.45 -16.53 -11.94
C LYS A 113 -2.17 -15.95 -12.56
N ALA A 114 -2.17 -14.67 -12.90
CA ALA A 114 -1.01 -13.96 -13.42
C ALA A 114 -0.08 -13.55 -12.26
N THR A 115 0.48 -14.52 -11.56
CA THR A 115 1.18 -14.34 -10.28
C THR A 115 2.40 -13.42 -10.32
N ASP A 116 3.00 -13.23 -11.50
CA ASP A 116 4.19 -12.38 -11.66
C ASP A 116 3.87 -10.89 -11.80
N ASN A 117 2.60 -10.55 -12.04
CA ASN A 117 2.15 -9.19 -12.30
C ASN A 117 1.70 -8.43 -11.06
N TYR A 118 1.76 -9.04 -9.90
CA TYR A 118 1.33 -8.41 -8.66
C TYR A 118 2.08 -8.94 -7.44
N ILE A 119 2.02 -8.17 -6.36
CA ILE A 119 2.47 -8.60 -5.03
C ILE A 119 1.40 -8.30 -4.00
N TYR A 120 1.38 -9.08 -2.93
CA TYR A 120 0.57 -8.82 -1.75
C TYR A 120 1.35 -7.96 -0.78
N ILE A 121 0.70 -6.93 -0.28
CA ILE A 121 1.25 -6.02 0.72
C ILE A 121 0.27 -5.98 1.89
N THR A 122 0.77 -6.11 3.10
CA THR A 122 -0.02 -5.85 4.31
C THR A 122 0.55 -4.60 4.97
N LEU A 123 -0.28 -3.58 5.12
CA LEU A 123 0.06 -2.36 5.83
C LEU A 123 -0.59 -2.41 7.20
N THR A 124 0.22 -2.30 8.25
CA THR A 124 -0.24 -2.35 9.63
C THR A 124 -0.02 -1.00 10.30
N LEU A 125 -1.04 -0.50 10.98
CA LEU A 125 -0.96 0.69 11.81
C LEU A 125 -1.22 0.29 13.26
N ASP A 126 -0.18 0.32 14.09
CA ASP A 126 -0.26 0.06 15.53
C ASP A 126 -0.35 1.38 16.29
N VAL A 127 -1.56 1.74 16.69
CA VAL A 127 -1.79 3.00 17.39
C VAL A 127 -1.60 2.81 18.88
N PRO A 128 -0.64 3.50 19.52
CA PRO A 128 -0.45 3.41 20.97
C PRO A 128 -1.65 3.93 21.73
N SER A 129 -1.88 3.36 22.93
CA SER A 129 -3.01 3.73 23.78
C SER A 129 -3.00 5.20 24.23
N VAL A 130 -1.84 5.85 24.18
CA VAL A 130 -1.69 7.28 24.49
C VAL A 130 -2.44 8.17 23.48
N TYR A 131 -2.64 7.70 22.25
CA TYR A 131 -3.43 8.39 21.26
C TYR A 131 -4.92 8.08 21.49
N LYS A 132 -5.66 9.07 21.96
CA LYS A 132 -7.10 8.95 22.20
C LYS A 132 -7.85 9.16 20.90
N LEU A 133 -7.91 8.12 20.08
CA LEU A 133 -8.73 8.14 18.88
C LEU A 133 -10.20 7.91 19.30
N LYS A 134 -11.12 8.58 18.63
CA LYS A 134 -12.55 8.35 18.83
C LYS A 134 -12.99 7.07 18.15
N ALA A 135 -13.98 6.38 18.71
CA ALA A 135 -14.60 5.25 18.04
C ALA A 135 -15.13 5.69 16.67
N ASN A 136 -14.88 4.88 15.63
CA ASN A 136 -15.27 5.14 14.24
C ASN A 136 -14.53 6.30 13.56
N ASP A 137 -13.39 6.73 14.07
CA ASP A 137 -12.53 7.67 13.32
C ASP A 137 -11.93 6.96 12.11
N TYR A 138 -12.05 7.60 10.95
CA TYR A 138 -11.46 7.13 9.71
C TYR A 138 -10.28 8.00 9.34
N LYS A 139 -9.18 7.36 8.96
CA LYS A 139 -8.00 8.02 8.43
C LYS A 139 -7.86 7.69 6.97
N THR A 140 -7.65 8.71 6.15
CA THR A 140 -7.41 8.53 4.72
C THR A 140 -5.93 8.57 4.45
N LEU A 141 -5.45 7.57 3.76
CA LEU A 141 -4.04 7.41 3.43
C LEU A 141 -3.90 7.26 1.91
N SER A 142 -3.04 8.05 1.31
CA SER A 142 -2.69 7.92 -0.10
C SER A 142 -1.39 7.18 -0.25
N LEU A 143 -1.36 6.21 -1.14
CA LEU A 143 -0.17 5.45 -1.49
C LEU A 143 0.27 5.78 -2.91
N ASP A 144 1.57 5.87 -3.11
CA ASP A 144 2.13 6.13 -4.43
C ASP A 144 3.48 5.41 -4.58
N ILE A 145 3.88 5.21 -5.82
CA ILE A 145 5.19 4.65 -6.15
C ILE A 145 6.17 5.79 -6.35
N VAL A 146 7.29 5.71 -5.68
CA VAL A 146 8.38 6.70 -5.79
C VAL A 146 9.38 6.23 -6.84
N ASN A 147 9.85 7.16 -7.67
CA ASN A 147 10.86 6.92 -8.70
C ASN A 147 10.38 6.05 -9.88
N LEU A 148 9.17 6.27 -10.28
CA LEU A 148 8.67 5.72 -11.53
C LEU A 148 9.16 6.55 -12.73
#